data_6733ca990db356587a66f007bbdaf031
#
_entry.id   6733ca990db356587a66f007bbdaf031
#
_cell.length_a   1.000
_cell.length_b   1.000
_cell.length_c   1.000
_cell.angle_alpha   90.00
_cell.angle_beta   90.00
_cell.angle_gamma   90.00
#
_symmetry.space_group_name_H-M   'P 1'
#
loop_
_entity.id
_entity.type
_entity.pdbx_description
1 polymer ?
#
loop_
_entity_poly.entity_id
_entity_poly.type
_entity_poly.pdbx_seq_one_letter_code
_entity_poly.pdbx_strand_id
1 'polypeptide(L)'
;SSIMHQKKNVGAVELATMSFGQSIQITPLQLLRAVSAVINGGKLITPHFGRYVQKQDGTRLKAFFYPVKEGVIKKQTSETMKELLEAVVSDGSGRNCRMDGFSIGGKTATSEKLPRGNGKYISSFLGFAKADNPAIIGIVLIDEPHGTYYGGTIAAPVMRSVFQTALPYMGIYKEYTPDKKEP
;
A
#
# COMPACT_ATOMS: atom_id res chain seq x y z
N SER A 1 4.74 10.36 15.39
CA SER A 1 3.34 10.58 15.83
C SER A 1 2.50 11.01 14.63
N SER A 2 1.24 10.60 14.60
CA SER A 2 0.29 11.05 13.58
C SER A 2 -0.34 12.38 14.00
N ILE A 3 -0.69 13.20 13.03
CA ILE A 3 -1.50 14.40 13.24
C ILE A 3 -2.80 14.19 12.47
N MET A 4 -3.90 14.10 13.20
CA MET A 4 -5.24 13.96 12.62
C MET A 4 -6.21 14.93 13.32
N HIS A 5 -7.13 15.48 12.56
CA HIS A 5 -8.18 16.31 13.13
C HIS A 5 -9.05 15.48 14.09
N GLN A 6 -9.39 16.06 15.24
CA GLN A 6 -10.43 15.47 16.09
C GLN A 6 -11.76 15.57 15.35
N LYS A 7 -12.59 14.51 15.43
CA LYS A 7 -13.88 14.43 14.70
C LYS A 7 -14.75 15.69 14.86
N LYS A 8 -14.74 16.28 16.04
CA LYS A 8 -15.51 17.52 16.34
C LYS A 8 -15.03 18.76 15.59
N ASN A 9 -13.77 18.72 15.07
CA ASN A 9 -13.12 19.84 14.37
C ASN A 9 -13.07 19.60 12.85
N VAL A 10 -13.70 18.54 12.34
CA VAL A 10 -13.76 18.25 10.90
C VAL A 10 -14.95 18.97 10.31
N GLY A 11 -14.70 20.08 9.63
CA GLY A 11 -15.69 20.79 8.82
C GLY A 11 -15.68 20.32 7.36
N ALA A 12 -16.39 21.03 6.50
CA ALA A 12 -16.51 20.71 5.08
C ALA A 12 -15.16 20.79 4.35
N VAL A 13 -14.32 21.76 4.70
CA VAL A 13 -13.00 21.97 4.10
C VAL A 13 -12.04 20.86 4.49
N GLU A 14 -11.97 20.51 5.78
CA GLU A 14 -11.12 19.42 6.28
C GLU A 14 -11.55 18.10 5.66
N LEU A 15 -12.86 17.82 5.59
CA LEU A 15 -13.38 16.61 4.98
C LEU A 15 -13.01 16.53 3.49
N ALA A 16 -13.17 17.62 2.75
CA ALA A 16 -12.81 17.69 1.34
C ALA A 16 -11.31 17.47 1.13
N THR A 17 -10.45 18.14 1.91
CA THR A 17 -8.99 18.02 1.77
C THR A 17 -8.48 16.64 2.20
N MET A 18 -9.05 16.05 3.24
CA MET A 18 -8.73 14.69 3.69
C MET A 18 -9.08 13.63 2.63
N SER A 19 -10.13 13.85 1.81
CA SER A 19 -10.56 12.90 0.79
C SER A 19 -9.50 12.62 -0.29
N PHE A 20 -8.61 13.56 -0.53
CA PHE A 20 -7.47 13.40 -1.46
C PHE A 20 -6.10 13.39 -0.74
N GLY A 21 -6.09 13.14 0.59
CA GLY A 21 -4.88 12.89 1.36
C GLY A 21 -4.14 14.13 1.85
N GLN A 22 -4.80 15.28 1.93
CA GLN A 22 -4.28 16.51 2.53
C GLN A 22 -4.78 16.68 3.97
N SER A 23 -4.17 17.60 4.74
CA SER A 23 -4.59 17.97 6.10
C SER A 23 -4.49 16.83 7.14
N ILE A 24 -3.80 15.74 6.81
CA ILE A 24 -3.48 14.65 7.74
C ILE A 24 -2.01 14.29 7.64
N GLN A 25 -1.43 13.81 8.76
CA GLN A 25 -0.09 13.27 8.80
C GLN A 25 -0.10 11.94 9.53
N ILE A 26 0.36 10.89 8.86
CA ILE A 26 0.40 9.53 9.41
C ILE A 26 1.76 8.90 9.16
N THR A 27 2.15 7.95 10.00
CA THR A 27 3.38 7.20 9.77
C THR A 27 3.21 6.20 8.63
N PRO A 28 4.30 5.82 7.92
CA PRO A 28 4.23 4.80 6.86
C PRO A 28 3.60 3.50 7.32
N LEU A 29 3.94 3.04 8.52
CA LEU A 29 3.39 1.80 9.09
C LEU A 29 1.88 1.90 9.37
N GLN A 30 1.40 3.08 9.83
CA GLN A 30 -0.03 3.30 10.02
C GLN A 30 -0.77 3.31 8.69
N LEU A 31 -0.17 3.90 7.63
CA LEU A 31 -0.73 3.89 6.29
C LEU A 31 -0.82 2.46 5.74
N LEU A 32 0.26 1.68 5.83
CA LEU A 32 0.26 0.27 5.44
C LEU A 32 -0.82 -0.52 6.17
N ARG A 33 -0.95 -0.32 7.49
CA ARG A 33 -1.97 -0.98 8.31
C ARG A 33 -3.38 -0.61 7.88
N ALA A 34 -3.64 0.67 7.60
CA ALA A 34 -4.94 1.14 7.15
C ALA A 34 -5.30 0.59 5.76
N VAL A 35 -4.38 0.69 4.79
CA VAL A 35 -4.61 0.20 3.43
C VAL A 35 -4.68 -1.32 3.40
N SER A 36 -3.91 -2.03 4.25
CA SER A 36 -4.08 -3.47 4.41
C SER A 36 -5.52 -3.84 4.75
N ALA A 37 -6.17 -3.10 5.66
CA ALA A 37 -7.58 -3.34 5.98
C ALA A 37 -8.52 -3.04 4.79
N VAL A 38 -8.17 -2.08 3.95
CA VAL A 38 -8.94 -1.75 2.73
C VAL A 38 -8.92 -2.90 1.71
N ILE A 39 -7.81 -3.62 1.58
CA ILE A 39 -7.62 -4.64 0.52
C ILE A 39 -7.81 -6.09 1.00
N ASN A 40 -8.02 -6.34 2.29
CA ASN A 40 -8.11 -7.69 2.87
C ASN A 40 -9.50 -8.06 3.41
N GLY A 41 -10.55 -7.36 2.97
CA GLY A 41 -11.92 -7.61 3.42
C GLY A 41 -12.30 -6.92 4.72
N GLY A 42 -11.56 -5.86 5.13
CA GLY A 42 -11.90 -5.05 6.31
C GLY A 42 -11.28 -5.54 7.61
N LYS A 43 -10.18 -6.28 7.56
CA LYS A 43 -9.45 -6.77 8.74
C LYS A 43 -8.29 -5.86 9.09
N LEU A 44 -8.40 -5.12 10.20
CA LEU A 44 -7.32 -4.27 10.70
C LEU A 44 -6.37 -5.10 11.55
N ILE A 45 -5.25 -5.49 10.97
CA ILE A 45 -4.21 -6.31 11.61
C ILE A 45 -3.29 -5.47 12.51
N THR A 46 -2.61 -6.12 13.44
CA THR A 46 -1.53 -5.53 14.22
C THR A 46 -0.19 -5.95 13.64
N PRO A 47 0.57 -5.04 12.98
CA PRO A 47 1.89 -5.36 12.44
C PRO A 47 2.84 -5.81 13.55
N HIS A 48 3.60 -6.88 13.30
CA HIS A 48 4.55 -7.45 14.28
C HIS A 48 5.64 -8.26 13.57
N PHE A 49 6.77 -8.44 14.24
CA PHE A 49 7.88 -9.28 13.78
C PHE A 49 7.95 -10.61 14.54
N GLY A 50 7.71 -10.58 15.86
CA GLY A 50 7.78 -11.76 16.71
C GLY A 50 6.50 -12.60 16.62
N ARG A 51 6.61 -13.87 16.28
CA ARG A 51 5.49 -14.81 16.26
C ARG A 51 5.49 -15.75 17.45
N TYR A 52 6.66 -16.27 17.78
CA TYR A 52 6.87 -17.14 18.95
C TYR A 52 8.35 -17.15 19.32
N VAL A 53 8.64 -17.64 20.52
CA VAL A 53 9.98 -17.97 20.99
C VAL A 53 10.08 -19.49 21.10
N GLN A 54 11.14 -20.07 20.55
CA GLN A 54 11.38 -21.50 20.63
C GLN A 54 12.84 -21.81 21.01
N LYS A 55 13.07 -22.98 21.60
CA LYS A 55 14.39 -23.53 21.82
C LYS A 55 14.99 -24.09 20.54
N GLN A 56 16.28 -24.44 20.56
CA GLN A 56 16.96 -25.09 19.43
C GLN A 56 16.34 -26.44 19.03
N ASP A 57 15.79 -27.17 20.00
CA ASP A 57 15.09 -28.44 19.79
C ASP A 57 13.68 -28.29 19.16
N GLY A 58 13.26 -27.06 18.84
CA GLY A 58 11.96 -26.76 18.27
C GLY A 58 10.82 -26.57 19.28
N THR A 59 11.07 -26.79 20.58
CA THR A 59 10.07 -26.61 21.63
C THR A 59 9.66 -25.15 21.73
N ARG A 60 8.38 -24.84 21.51
CA ARG A 60 7.85 -23.48 21.65
C ARG A 60 7.69 -23.10 23.11
N LEU A 61 8.37 -22.03 23.53
CA LEU A 61 8.33 -21.51 24.90
C LEU A 61 7.19 -20.50 25.09
N LYS A 62 6.94 -19.67 24.06
CA LYS A 62 5.96 -18.59 24.11
C LYS A 62 5.45 -18.29 22.71
N ALA A 63 4.14 -18.21 22.54
CA ALA A 63 3.50 -17.65 21.35
C ALA A 63 2.98 -16.24 21.67
N PHE A 64 3.10 -15.32 20.68
CA PHE A 64 2.53 -13.99 20.79
C PHE A 64 1.19 -13.96 20.09
N PHE A 65 0.22 -13.35 20.72
CA PHE A 65 -1.09 -13.11 20.13
C PHE A 65 -1.24 -11.64 19.75
N TYR A 66 -1.66 -11.40 18.53
CA TYR A 66 -1.87 -10.07 18.00
C TYR A 66 -3.34 -9.93 17.57
N PRO A 67 -4.11 -9.01 18.20
CA PRO A 67 -5.53 -8.87 17.91
C PRO A 67 -5.75 -8.34 16.50
N VAL A 68 -6.76 -8.89 15.86
CA VAL A 68 -7.29 -8.40 14.57
C VAL A 68 -8.67 -7.81 14.82
N LYS A 69 -8.89 -6.58 14.38
CA LYS A 69 -10.22 -5.97 14.41
C LYS A 69 -10.88 -6.18 13.04
N GLU A 70 -11.96 -6.94 13.02
CA GLU A 70 -12.71 -7.22 11.80
C GLU A 70 -13.79 -6.16 11.53
N GLY A 71 -14.25 -6.09 10.27
CA GLY A 71 -15.38 -5.28 9.87
C GLY A 71 -15.15 -3.76 9.93
N VAL A 72 -13.88 -3.28 9.83
CA VAL A 72 -13.61 -1.82 9.80
C VAL A 72 -14.11 -1.17 8.52
N ILE A 73 -14.23 -1.93 7.44
CA ILE A 73 -14.99 -1.62 6.24
C ILE A 73 -15.76 -2.86 5.78
N LYS A 74 -16.78 -2.69 4.95
CA LYS A 74 -17.53 -3.80 4.38
C LYS A 74 -16.69 -4.57 3.38
N LYS A 75 -16.86 -5.91 3.30
CA LYS A 75 -16.15 -6.75 2.33
C LYS A 75 -16.39 -6.27 0.90
N GLN A 76 -17.63 -5.93 0.53
CA GLN A 76 -17.95 -5.40 -0.79
C GLN A 76 -17.16 -4.12 -1.11
N THR A 77 -17.03 -3.20 -0.15
CA THR A 77 -16.21 -1.99 -0.32
C THR A 77 -14.75 -2.35 -0.56
N SER A 78 -14.24 -3.36 0.15
CA SER A 78 -12.87 -3.86 -0.05
C SER A 78 -12.67 -4.40 -1.46
N GLU A 79 -13.60 -5.19 -2.01
CA GLU A 79 -13.53 -5.70 -3.38
C GLU A 79 -13.48 -4.56 -4.40
N THR A 80 -14.44 -3.61 -4.32
CA THR A 80 -14.47 -2.43 -5.21
C THR A 80 -13.16 -1.62 -5.11
N MET A 81 -12.61 -1.45 -3.91
CA MET A 81 -11.35 -0.73 -3.73
C MET A 81 -10.16 -1.45 -4.36
N LYS A 82 -10.10 -2.78 -4.31
CA LYS A 82 -9.05 -3.55 -4.99
C LYS A 82 -9.09 -3.34 -6.50
N GLU A 83 -10.27 -3.42 -7.11
CA GLU A 83 -10.47 -3.16 -8.55
C GLU A 83 -10.03 -1.75 -8.93
N LEU A 84 -10.44 -0.73 -8.18
CA LEU A 84 -10.04 0.66 -8.43
C LEU A 84 -8.53 0.86 -8.28
N LEU A 85 -7.91 0.25 -7.27
CA LEU A 85 -6.46 0.36 -7.05
C LEU A 85 -5.64 -0.44 -8.09
N GLU A 86 -6.19 -1.52 -8.64
CA GLU A 86 -5.60 -2.25 -9.76
C GLU A 86 -5.66 -1.39 -11.03
N ALA A 87 -6.79 -0.72 -11.31
CA ALA A 87 -6.92 0.19 -12.43
C ALA A 87 -5.92 1.37 -12.39
N VAL A 88 -5.52 1.82 -11.20
CA VAL A 88 -4.44 2.82 -11.06
C VAL A 88 -3.11 2.31 -11.64
N VAL A 89 -2.84 1.02 -11.56
CA VAL A 89 -1.60 0.41 -12.06
C VAL A 89 -1.74 -0.06 -13.50
N SER A 90 -2.88 -0.61 -13.90
CA SER A 90 -3.09 -1.05 -15.31
C SER A 90 -3.10 0.13 -16.27
N ASP A 91 -3.89 1.18 -15.97
CA ASP A 91 -4.19 2.26 -16.90
C ASP A 91 -3.89 3.67 -16.38
N GLY A 92 -3.60 3.78 -15.06
CA GLY A 92 -3.50 5.06 -14.37
C GLY A 92 -2.07 5.53 -14.09
N SER A 93 -1.97 6.38 -13.06
CA SER A 93 -0.72 7.02 -12.61
C SER A 93 0.32 6.06 -12.04
N GLY A 94 -0.08 4.83 -11.68
CA GLY A 94 0.78 3.78 -11.14
C GLY A 94 1.37 2.84 -12.19
N ARG A 95 1.14 3.08 -13.50
CA ARG A 95 1.53 2.17 -14.61
C ARG A 95 3.00 1.75 -14.60
N ASN A 96 3.89 2.55 -14.06
CA ASN A 96 5.31 2.21 -13.95
C ASN A 96 5.59 1.07 -12.95
N CYS A 97 4.60 0.66 -12.13
CA CYS A 97 4.66 -0.54 -11.30
C CYS A 97 4.07 -1.78 -11.97
N ARG A 98 3.46 -1.63 -13.16
CA ARG A 98 2.84 -2.76 -13.89
C ARG A 98 3.86 -3.85 -14.19
N MET A 99 3.45 -5.09 -14.01
CA MET A 99 4.21 -6.29 -14.33
C MET A 99 3.32 -7.25 -15.11
N ASP A 100 3.73 -7.63 -16.32
CA ASP A 100 2.95 -8.52 -17.17
C ASP A 100 2.81 -9.91 -16.52
N GLY A 101 1.57 -10.39 -16.46
CA GLY A 101 1.20 -11.66 -15.83
C GLY A 101 1.11 -11.59 -14.30
N PHE A 102 1.09 -10.39 -13.72
CA PHE A 102 0.79 -10.18 -12.30
C PHE A 102 -0.31 -9.14 -12.14
N SER A 103 -1.27 -9.42 -11.27
CA SER A 103 -2.27 -8.47 -10.84
C SER A 103 -1.67 -7.62 -9.70
N ILE A 104 -1.45 -6.33 -9.98
CA ILE A 104 -0.85 -5.37 -9.06
C ILE A 104 -1.77 -4.19 -8.91
N GLY A 105 -2.08 -3.84 -7.68
CA GLY A 105 -2.79 -2.62 -7.33
C GLY A 105 -1.90 -1.64 -6.57
N GLY A 106 -2.28 -0.37 -6.56
CA GLY A 106 -1.50 0.64 -5.84
C GLY A 106 -2.03 2.06 -5.94
N LYS A 107 -1.34 2.97 -5.26
CA LYS A 107 -1.66 4.41 -5.27
C LYS A 107 -0.38 5.22 -5.21
N THR A 108 -0.29 6.18 -6.12
CA THR A 108 0.77 7.20 -6.12
C THR A 108 0.41 8.33 -5.15
N ALA A 109 1.41 8.93 -4.53
CA ALA A 109 1.24 10.19 -3.83
C ALA A 109 2.50 11.06 -3.99
N THR A 110 2.28 12.37 -3.90
CA THR A 110 3.32 13.39 -3.90
C THR A 110 2.86 14.48 -2.94
N SER A 111 3.60 14.67 -1.86
CA SER A 111 3.26 15.62 -0.81
C SER A 111 4.36 16.65 -0.67
N GLU A 112 4.02 17.93 -0.72
CA GLU A 112 4.97 19.00 -0.43
C GLU A 112 5.18 19.11 1.08
N LYS A 113 6.45 19.25 1.49
CA LYS A 113 6.83 19.44 2.90
C LYS A 113 6.50 20.85 3.36
N LEU A 114 6.27 21.00 4.66
CA LEU A 114 6.03 22.31 5.27
C LEU A 114 7.37 23.02 5.57
N PRO A 115 7.44 24.36 5.47
CA PRO A 115 6.39 25.24 4.92
C PRO A 115 6.23 25.04 3.41
N ARG A 116 5.01 25.21 2.88
CA ARG A 116 4.75 25.09 1.45
C ARG A 116 5.50 26.17 0.64
N GLY A 117 5.80 25.86 -0.61
CA GLY A 117 6.59 26.74 -1.49
C GLY A 117 8.10 26.59 -1.33
N ASN A 118 8.56 25.60 -0.55
CA ASN A 118 10.00 25.35 -0.36
C ASN A 118 10.59 24.42 -1.45
N GLY A 119 9.77 23.89 -2.35
CA GLY A 119 10.20 22.98 -3.42
C GLY A 119 10.59 21.58 -2.93
N LYS A 120 10.34 21.24 -1.66
CA LYS A 120 10.70 19.95 -1.08
C LYS A 120 9.49 19.04 -1.01
N TYR A 121 9.62 17.82 -1.54
CA TYR A 121 8.56 16.87 -1.67
C TYR A 121 8.89 15.52 -1.03
N ILE A 122 7.84 14.80 -0.62
CA ILE A 122 7.89 13.36 -0.35
C ILE A 122 7.12 12.68 -1.46
N SER A 123 7.81 11.88 -2.23
CA SER A 123 7.23 11.10 -3.33
C SER A 123 7.02 9.68 -2.87
N SER A 124 5.83 9.13 -3.09
CA SER A 124 5.55 7.80 -2.62
C SER A 124 4.70 6.98 -3.58
N PHE A 125 4.84 5.67 -3.45
CA PHE A 125 3.98 4.68 -4.07
C PHE A 125 3.70 3.56 -3.07
N LEU A 126 2.43 3.36 -2.78
CA LEU A 126 1.95 2.20 -2.05
C LEU A 126 1.45 1.18 -3.07
N GLY A 127 1.96 -0.05 -2.99
CA GLY A 127 1.59 -1.12 -3.91
C GLY A 127 1.28 -2.42 -3.18
N PHE A 128 0.44 -3.25 -3.78
CA PHE A 128 0.18 -4.62 -3.35
C PHE A 128 0.08 -5.54 -4.55
N ALA A 129 0.41 -6.80 -4.35
CA ALA A 129 0.38 -7.81 -5.41
C ALA A 129 -0.59 -8.93 -5.09
N LYS A 130 -1.12 -9.59 -6.15
CA LYS A 130 -2.29 -10.43 -6.21
C LYS A 130 -3.54 -9.63 -5.82
N ALA A 131 -3.95 -8.70 -6.70
CA ALA A 131 -5.04 -7.78 -6.39
C ALA A 131 -6.36 -8.49 -6.06
N ASP A 132 -6.61 -9.66 -6.62
CA ASP A 132 -7.73 -10.56 -6.26
C ASP A 132 -7.64 -11.06 -4.81
N ASN A 133 -6.44 -11.49 -4.39
CA ASN A 133 -6.16 -12.01 -3.04
C ASN A 133 -4.80 -11.50 -2.57
N PRO A 134 -4.70 -10.28 -2.02
CA PRO A 134 -3.44 -9.62 -1.71
C PRO A 134 -2.53 -10.45 -0.80
N ALA A 135 -1.34 -10.78 -1.30
CA ALA A 135 -0.33 -11.57 -0.58
C ALA A 135 0.75 -10.69 0.06
N ILE A 136 1.03 -9.54 -0.53
CA ILE A 136 2.05 -8.60 -0.06
C ILE A 136 1.57 -7.16 -0.29
N ILE A 137 1.89 -6.29 0.63
CA ILE A 137 1.72 -4.84 0.52
C ILE A 137 3.02 -4.15 0.92
N GLY A 138 3.38 -3.10 0.20
CA GLY A 138 4.57 -2.30 0.48
C GLY A 138 4.35 -0.82 0.21
N ILE A 139 5.24 0.00 0.74
CA ILE A 139 5.30 1.44 0.45
C ILE A 139 6.74 1.85 0.19
N VAL A 140 6.95 2.58 -0.89
CA VAL A 140 8.20 3.28 -1.21
C VAL A 140 8.00 4.76 -0.93
N LEU A 141 8.94 5.33 -0.20
CA LEU A 141 8.98 6.75 0.16
C LEU A 141 10.35 7.30 -0.26
N ILE A 142 10.34 8.36 -1.04
CA ILE A 142 11.55 9.08 -1.47
C ILE A 142 11.44 10.50 -0.92
N ASP A 143 12.31 10.81 0.02
CA ASP A 143 12.33 12.11 0.70
C ASP A 143 13.23 13.09 -0.02
N GLU A 144 12.70 14.28 -0.32
CA GLU A 144 13.39 15.38 -1.00
C GLU A 144 14.12 14.95 -2.29
N PRO A 145 13.45 14.28 -3.25
CA PRO A 145 14.10 13.90 -4.49
C PRO A 145 14.57 15.14 -5.27
N HIS A 146 15.72 15.02 -5.94
CA HIS A 146 16.19 16.03 -6.86
C HIS A 146 15.62 15.83 -8.27
N GLY A 147 15.18 16.90 -8.92
CA GLY A 147 14.59 16.87 -10.26
C GLY A 147 13.13 16.42 -10.23
N THR A 148 12.82 15.28 -10.86
CA THR A 148 11.44 14.75 -10.90
C THR A 148 11.01 14.26 -9.51
N TYR A 149 9.83 14.70 -9.07
CA TYR A 149 9.30 14.40 -7.74
C TYR A 149 7.95 13.68 -7.75
N TYR A 150 7.44 13.24 -8.90
CA TYR A 150 6.16 12.52 -8.97
C TYR A 150 6.31 11.07 -8.55
N GLY A 151 5.53 10.63 -7.55
CA GLY A 151 5.60 9.28 -6.97
C GLY A 151 5.39 8.18 -8.01
N GLY A 152 4.49 8.38 -8.98
CA GLY A 152 4.30 7.44 -10.09
C GLY A 152 5.51 7.31 -11.02
N THR A 153 6.35 8.34 -11.10
CA THR A 153 7.54 8.35 -11.95
C THR A 153 8.76 7.75 -11.26
N ILE A 154 8.96 8.06 -9.96
CA ILE A 154 10.20 7.67 -9.27
C ILE A 154 10.01 6.56 -8.23
N ALA A 155 8.86 6.50 -7.54
CA ALA A 155 8.62 5.49 -6.50
C ALA A 155 7.97 4.20 -7.03
N ALA A 156 7.09 4.29 -8.03
CA ALA A 156 6.44 3.13 -8.61
C ALA A 156 7.42 2.15 -9.29
N PRO A 157 8.45 2.57 -10.05
CA PRO A 157 9.47 1.67 -10.60
C PRO A 157 10.27 0.94 -9.51
N VAL A 158 10.55 1.60 -8.39
CA VAL A 158 11.25 0.97 -7.26
C VAL A 158 10.38 -0.13 -6.65
N MET A 159 9.07 0.13 -6.45
CA MET A 159 8.15 -0.90 -5.98
C MET A 159 8.06 -2.08 -6.95
N ARG A 160 8.05 -1.81 -8.26
CA ARG A 160 8.11 -2.87 -9.28
C ARG A 160 9.33 -3.76 -9.10
N SER A 161 10.52 -3.17 -8.89
CA SER A 161 11.76 -3.94 -8.65
C SER A 161 11.69 -4.76 -7.37
N VAL A 162 11.08 -4.23 -6.31
CA VAL A 162 10.83 -4.98 -5.07
C VAL A 162 9.93 -6.18 -5.33
N PHE A 163 8.82 -6.00 -6.05
CA PHE A 163 7.91 -7.10 -6.38
C PHE A 163 8.53 -8.15 -7.30
N GLN A 164 9.37 -7.74 -8.26
CA GLN A 164 10.10 -8.66 -9.13
C GLN A 164 10.98 -9.64 -8.34
N THR A 165 11.51 -9.20 -7.20
CA THR A 165 12.33 -10.05 -6.32
C THR A 165 11.48 -10.80 -5.29
N ALA A 166 10.54 -10.11 -4.65
CA ALA A 166 9.77 -10.67 -3.54
C ALA A 166 8.75 -11.74 -3.97
N LEU A 167 8.06 -11.53 -5.09
CA LEU A 167 7.00 -12.46 -5.51
C LEU A 167 7.51 -13.87 -5.81
N PRO A 168 8.59 -14.08 -6.60
CA PRO A 168 9.16 -15.40 -6.78
C PRO A 168 9.66 -16.04 -5.49
N TYR A 169 10.26 -15.23 -4.58
CA TYR A 169 10.68 -15.71 -3.26
C TYR A 169 9.50 -16.20 -2.41
N MET A 170 8.31 -15.61 -2.59
CA MET A 170 7.07 -16.04 -1.95
C MET A 170 6.35 -17.18 -2.67
N GLY A 171 6.93 -17.73 -3.76
CA GLY A 171 6.29 -18.75 -4.57
C GLY A 171 5.16 -18.23 -5.46
N ILE A 172 5.12 -16.94 -5.71
CA ILE A 172 4.12 -16.29 -6.57
C ILE A 172 4.77 -16.03 -7.93
N TYR A 173 4.30 -16.75 -8.92
CA TYR A 173 4.84 -16.69 -10.28
C TYR A 173 3.83 -16.03 -11.22
N LYS A 174 4.33 -15.63 -12.38
CA LYS A 174 3.55 -15.08 -13.47
C LYS A 174 2.42 -16.05 -13.86
N GLU A 175 1.19 -15.55 -13.94
CA GLU A 175 0.11 -16.33 -14.52
C GLU A 175 0.36 -16.48 -16.02
N TYR A 176 0.34 -17.74 -16.48
CA TYR A 176 0.45 -18.03 -17.91
C TYR A 176 -0.86 -17.62 -18.58
N THR A 177 -0.83 -16.53 -19.30
CA THR A 177 -1.89 -16.20 -20.27
C THR A 177 -1.46 -16.78 -21.60
N PRO A 178 -2.16 -17.81 -22.14
CA PRO A 178 -1.89 -18.26 -23.50
C PRO A 178 -2.03 -17.06 -24.43
N ASP A 179 -1.04 -16.84 -25.30
CA ASP A 179 -1.13 -15.81 -26.32
C ASP A 179 -2.47 -15.96 -27.02
N LYS A 180 -3.31 -14.91 -26.93
CA LYS A 180 -4.45 -14.80 -27.83
C LYS A 180 -3.82 -14.72 -29.22
N LYS A 181 -3.86 -15.84 -29.96
CA LYS A 181 -3.60 -15.80 -31.39
C LYS A 181 -4.56 -14.74 -31.95
N GLU A 182 -4.00 -13.64 -32.40
CA GLU A 182 -4.77 -12.70 -33.22
C GLU A 182 -5.31 -13.46 -34.43
N PRO A 183 -6.56 -13.23 -34.80
CA PRO A 183 -7.20 -13.87 -35.93
C PRO A 183 -6.56 -13.46 -37.27
#